data_b40b664fdc5e758c64887271f8638613
#
_entry.id   b40b664fdc5e758c64887271f8638613
#
_cell.length_a   1.000
_cell.length_b   1.000
_cell.length_c   1.000
_cell.angle_alpha   90.00
_cell.angle_beta   90.00
_cell.angle_gamma   90.00
#
_symmetry.space_group_name_H-M   'P 1'
#
loop_
_entity.id
_entity.type
_entity.pdbx_description
1 polymer ?
#
loop_
_entity_poly.entity_id
_entity_poly.type
_entity_poly.pdbx_seq_one_letter_code
_entity_poly.pdbx_strand_id
1 'polypeptide(L)'
;MRSKQKQNLEAFVRIAAFMDANPLPGPLAYAGARDALLLAIRRLREHAATQLSGRDLARGEVRWQQQLVHRLIVRHLRPIVAMARAQVGPDAEVRLPATVRMPRAKIGITRLLQECDSIIEIARPFEAILVAEGLPADFLAQCTAARDALVRSLSDRAHLVLSHIGARAGLELELRRARLAVMRIDALVRASFDADEAVLAAWRSAKRVHLLPGAADRRSGGGARPEELSPEEVVRPTVPSSGEAAGPAVTSAPAEGSPRLWLRAA
;
A
#
# COMPACT_ATOMS: atom_id res chain seq x y z
N MET A 1 -0.97 9.77 -10.63
CA MET A 1 -0.42 11.15 -10.66
C MET A 1 -1.35 12.14 -9.97
N ARG A 2 -0.80 13.09 -9.19
CA ARG A 2 -1.54 14.24 -8.63
C ARG A 2 -1.83 15.26 -9.73
N SER A 3 -2.86 16.10 -9.58
CA SER A 3 -3.22 17.12 -10.57
C SER A 3 -2.03 18.00 -11.00
N LYS A 4 -1.26 18.51 -10.04
CA LYS A 4 -0.04 19.30 -10.30
C LYS A 4 1.02 18.57 -11.13
N GLN A 5 1.17 17.24 -10.95
CA GLN A 5 2.13 16.44 -11.73
C GLN A 5 1.66 16.27 -13.19
N LYS A 6 0.35 16.10 -13.41
CA LYS A 6 -0.22 16.05 -14.76
C LYS A 6 0.00 17.37 -15.50
N GLN A 7 -0.28 18.50 -14.85
CA GLN A 7 -0.08 19.84 -15.40
C GLN A 7 1.39 20.10 -15.77
N ASN A 8 2.35 19.68 -14.92
CA ASN A 8 3.76 19.77 -15.26
C ASN A 8 4.11 18.91 -16.48
N LEU A 9 3.60 17.68 -16.58
CA LEU A 9 3.83 16.82 -17.73
C LEU A 9 3.29 17.43 -19.01
N GLU A 10 2.08 18.03 -18.99
CA GLU A 10 1.49 18.73 -20.11
C GLU A 10 2.33 19.94 -20.53
N ALA A 11 2.86 20.69 -19.56
CA ALA A 11 3.78 21.80 -19.86
C ALA A 11 5.06 21.30 -20.53
N PHE A 12 5.66 20.21 -20.05
CA PHE A 12 6.85 19.63 -20.68
C PHE A 12 6.58 19.14 -22.11
N VAL A 13 5.41 18.57 -22.36
CA VAL A 13 5.02 18.17 -23.73
C VAL A 13 4.88 19.39 -24.64
N ARG A 14 4.27 20.51 -24.18
CA ARG A 14 4.21 21.76 -24.96
C ARG A 14 5.60 22.34 -25.22
N ILE A 15 6.48 22.30 -24.24
CA ILE A 15 7.89 22.72 -24.40
C ILE A 15 8.57 21.89 -25.48
N ALA A 16 8.40 20.56 -25.48
CA ALA A 16 8.96 19.70 -26.50
C ALA A 16 8.43 20.05 -27.90
N ALA A 17 7.12 20.26 -28.03
CA ALA A 17 6.50 20.69 -29.29
C ALA A 17 6.99 22.07 -29.75
N PHE A 18 7.22 23.01 -28.81
CA PHE A 18 7.83 24.32 -29.16
C PHE A 18 9.23 24.15 -29.73
N MET A 19 10.05 23.27 -29.15
CA MET A 19 11.41 23.00 -29.61
C MET A 19 11.45 22.33 -30.98
N ASP A 20 10.45 21.51 -31.30
CA ASP A 20 10.33 20.86 -32.60
C ASP A 20 9.92 21.91 -33.70
N ALA A 21 9.08 22.89 -33.32
CA ALA A 21 8.67 23.95 -34.21
C ALA A 21 9.74 25.05 -34.39
N ASN A 22 10.65 25.25 -33.46
CA ASN A 22 11.68 26.27 -33.45
C ASN A 22 13.08 25.65 -33.25
N PRO A 23 13.61 24.97 -34.26
CA PRO A 23 14.92 24.34 -34.16
C PRO A 23 16.00 25.42 -34.02
N LEU A 24 16.83 25.33 -33.00
CA LEU A 24 17.98 26.20 -32.81
C LEU A 24 19.11 25.74 -33.72
N PRO A 25 19.59 26.62 -34.59
CA PRO A 25 20.83 26.35 -35.35
C PRO A 25 22.03 26.39 -34.37
N GLY A 26 22.60 25.26 -34.02
CA GLY A 26 23.80 25.23 -33.18
C GLY A 26 23.82 24.16 -32.13
N PRO A 27 24.54 24.29 -31.09
CA PRO A 27 25.49 23.27 -30.63
C PRO A 27 24.81 22.09 -29.93
N LEU A 28 25.59 21.00 -29.83
CA LEU A 28 25.31 19.76 -29.07
C LEU A 28 24.60 19.94 -27.70
N ALA A 29 24.80 21.09 -27.07
CA ALA A 29 24.15 21.42 -25.78
C ALA A 29 22.63 21.52 -25.85
N TYR A 30 22.05 22.02 -26.95
CA TYR A 30 20.61 22.10 -27.13
C TYR A 30 20.00 20.74 -27.40
N ALA A 31 20.63 19.94 -28.27
CA ALA A 31 20.21 18.56 -28.53
C ALA A 31 20.22 17.75 -27.23
N GLY A 32 21.28 17.83 -26.44
CA GLY A 32 21.38 17.13 -25.16
C GLY A 32 20.31 17.55 -24.14
N ALA A 33 19.97 18.83 -24.06
CA ALA A 33 18.90 19.31 -23.16
C ALA A 33 17.52 18.87 -23.63
N ARG A 34 17.28 18.87 -24.97
CA ARG A 34 16.04 18.36 -25.59
C ARG A 34 15.88 16.86 -25.33
N ASP A 35 16.92 16.08 -25.57
CA ASP A 35 16.89 14.63 -25.36
C ASP A 35 16.68 14.27 -23.88
N ALA A 36 17.31 15.00 -22.97
CA ALA A 36 17.07 14.85 -21.54
C ALA A 36 15.60 15.14 -21.16
N LEU A 37 14.98 16.15 -21.75
CA LEU A 37 13.56 16.46 -21.53
C LEU A 37 12.65 15.35 -22.09
N LEU A 38 12.90 14.90 -23.33
CA LEU A 38 12.11 13.84 -23.97
C LEU A 38 12.22 12.51 -23.20
N LEU A 39 13.43 12.17 -22.72
CA LEU A 39 13.63 11.00 -21.88
C LEU A 39 12.85 11.12 -20.56
N ALA A 40 12.92 12.28 -19.91
CA ALA A 40 12.17 12.51 -18.68
C ALA A 40 10.66 12.43 -18.91
N ILE A 41 10.12 12.97 -20.01
CA ILE A 41 8.69 12.84 -20.38
C ILE A 41 8.30 11.37 -20.54
N ARG A 42 9.10 10.57 -21.24
CA ARG A 42 8.87 9.12 -21.41
C ARG A 42 8.80 8.42 -20.07
N ARG A 43 9.80 8.59 -19.22
CA ARG A 43 9.87 7.98 -17.89
C ARG A 43 8.73 8.43 -16.97
N LEU A 44 8.34 9.70 -17.05
CA LEU A 44 7.17 10.20 -16.32
C LEU A 44 5.88 9.47 -16.71
N ARG A 45 5.69 9.20 -18.02
CA ARG A 45 4.54 8.42 -18.52
C ARG A 45 4.58 6.97 -18.04
N GLU A 46 5.75 6.34 -18.09
CA GLU A 46 5.95 4.96 -17.60
C GLU A 46 5.64 4.83 -16.11
N HIS A 47 6.22 5.70 -15.27
CA HIS A 47 5.95 5.71 -13.84
C HIS A 47 4.48 6.06 -13.52
N ALA A 48 3.84 6.92 -14.32
CA ALA A 48 2.42 7.24 -14.17
C ALA A 48 1.53 6.03 -14.47
N ALA A 49 1.83 5.28 -15.53
CA ALA A 49 1.12 4.05 -15.87
C ALA A 49 1.28 2.99 -14.77
N THR A 50 2.51 2.75 -14.30
CA THR A 50 2.80 1.84 -13.18
C THR A 50 2.07 2.25 -11.90
N GLN A 51 1.99 3.54 -11.61
CA GLN A 51 1.26 4.03 -10.43
C GLN A 51 -0.25 3.79 -10.53
N LEU A 52 -0.84 3.93 -11.70
CA LEU A 52 -2.28 3.69 -11.91
C LEU A 52 -2.61 2.20 -11.82
N SER A 53 -1.91 1.37 -12.61
CA SER A 53 -2.11 -0.08 -12.60
C SER A 53 -1.86 -0.68 -11.22
N GLY A 54 -0.78 -0.29 -10.53
CA GLY A 54 -0.45 -0.78 -9.19
C GLY A 54 -1.52 -0.45 -8.15
N ARG A 55 -2.20 0.70 -8.26
CA ARG A 55 -3.29 1.07 -7.36
C ARG A 55 -4.54 0.18 -7.56
N ASP A 56 -4.89 -0.07 -8.80
CA ASP A 56 -6.10 -0.84 -9.11
C ASP A 56 -5.88 -2.34 -8.82
N LEU A 57 -4.70 -2.86 -9.13
CA LEU A 57 -4.29 -4.22 -8.76
C LEU A 57 -4.27 -4.39 -7.24
N ALA A 58 -3.70 -3.45 -6.48
CA ALA A 58 -3.68 -3.53 -5.02
C ALA A 58 -5.08 -3.54 -4.39
N ARG A 59 -6.06 -2.83 -4.99
CA ARG A 59 -7.46 -2.88 -4.55
C ARG A 59 -8.12 -4.23 -4.89
N GLY A 60 -7.83 -4.78 -6.05
CA GLY A 60 -8.28 -6.12 -6.44
C GLY A 60 -7.75 -7.17 -5.48
N GLU A 61 -6.47 -7.08 -5.12
CA GLU A 61 -5.80 -7.98 -4.22
C GLU A 61 -6.39 -7.98 -2.81
N VAL A 62 -6.78 -6.81 -2.27
CA VAL A 62 -7.48 -6.74 -0.97
C VAL A 62 -8.79 -7.54 -0.99
N ARG A 63 -9.59 -7.41 -2.06
CA ARG A 63 -10.84 -8.17 -2.19
C ARG A 63 -10.57 -9.67 -2.32
N TRP A 64 -9.57 -10.03 -3.09
CA TRP A 64 -9.13 -11.42 -3.24
C TRP A 64 -8.68 -12.03 -1.92
N GLN A 65 -7.86 -11.32 -1.14
CA GLN A 65 -7.44 -11.75 0.20
C GLN A 65 -8.65 -11.99 1.13
N GLN A 66 -9.64 -11.10 1.11
CA GLN A 66 -10.86 -11.27 1.89
C GLN A 66 -11.62 -12.55 1.49
N GLN A 67 -11.69 -12.85 0.18
CA GLN A 67 -12.30 -14.08 -0.31
C GLN A 67 -11.50 -15.33 0.11
N LEU A 68 -10.16 -15.28 0.05
CA LEU A 68 -9.30 -16.37 0.50
C LEU A 68 -9.46 -16.63 2.00
N VAL A 69 -9.47 -15.56 2.83
CA VAL A 69 -9.73 -15.67 4.27
C VAL A 69 -11.08 -16.31 4.54
N HIS A 70 -12.13 -15.81 3.87
CA HIS A 70 -13.47 -16.37 4.03
C HIS A 70 -13.53 -17.85 3.63
N ARG A 71 -12.91 -18.20 2.49
CA ARG A 71 -12.83 -19.59 2.01
C ARG A 71 -12.08 -20.49 2.99
N LEU A 72 -10.92 -20.05 3.48
CA LEU A 72 -10.12 -20.78 4.44
C LEU A 72 -10.94 -21.07 5.72
N ILE A 73 -11.59 -20.06 6.28
CA ILE A 73 -12.37 -20.19 7.50
C ILE A 73 -13.59 -21.11 7.27
N VAL A 74 -14.40 -20.81 6.26
CA VAL A 74 -15.71 -21.44 6.10
C VAL A 74 -15.61 -22.84 5.52
N ARG A 75 -14.75 -23.04 4.51
CA ARG A 75 -14.65 -24.33 3.80
C ARG A 75 -13.68 -25.31 4.46
N HIS A 76 -12.62 -24.82 5.12
CA HIS A 76 -11.57 -25.69 5.61
C HIS A 76 -11.52 -25.76 7.14
N LEU A 77 -11.42 -24.61 7.84
CA LEU A 77 -11.27 -24.64 9.28
C LEU A 77 -12.56 -25.00 10.04
N ARG A 78 -13.71 -24.45 9.61
CA ARG A 78 -14.99 -24.68 10.29
C ARG A 78 -15.39 -26.16 10.32
N PRO A 79 -15.30 -26.96 9.24
CA PRO A 79 -15.60 -28.38 9.29
C PRO A 79 -14.71 -29.15 10.28
N ILE A 80 -13.40 -28.92 10.24
CA ILE A 80 -12.45 -29.56 11.16
C ILE A 80 -12.82 -29.27 12.62
N VAL A 81 -13.06 -28.00 12.94
CA VAL A 81 -13.43 -27.59 14.31
C VAL A 81 -14.81 -28.11 14.71
N ALA A 82 -15.76 -28.19 13.79
CA ALA A 82 -17.09 -28.75 14.07
C ALA A 82 -17.01 -30.24 14.39
N MET A 83 -16.26 -31.01 13.59
CA MET A 83 -16.01 -32.42 13.85
C MET A 83 -15.28 -32.66 15.18
N ALA A 84 -14.24 -31.86 15.43
CA ALA A 84 -13.52 -31.92 16.70
C ALA A 84 -14.43 -31.71 17.92
N ARG A 85 -15.42 -30.80 17.81
CA ARG A 85 -16.40 -30.55 18.87
C ARG A 85 -17.43 -31.66 19.02
N ALA A 86 -17.86 -32.25 17.92
CA ALA A 86 -18.81 -33.36 17.95
C ALA A 86 -18.25 -34.59 18.65
N GLN A 87 -16.92 -34.75 18.63
CA GLN A 87 -16.22 -35.89 19.26
C GLN A 87 -15.86 -35.67 20.75
N VAL A 88 -16.25 -34.55 21.35
CA VAL A 88 -16.00 -34.26 22.78
C VAL A 88 -17.07 -34.88 23.69
N GLY A 89 -17.91 -35.82 23.19
CA GLY A 89 -18.88 -36.57 24.01
C GLY A 89 -18.24 -37.47 25.05
N PRO A 90 -18.96 -37.80 26.16
CA PRO A 90 -18.44 -38.66 27.21
C PRO A 90 -18.02 -40.08 26.72
N ASP A 91 -18.62 -40.53 25.62
CA ASP A 91 -18.44 -41.86 25.04
C ASP A 91 -17.45 -41.88 23.85
N ALA A 92 -16.74 -40.79 23.57
CA ALA A 92 -15.80 -40.74 22.47
C ALA A 92 -14.52 -41.51 22.78
N GLU A 93 -14.26 -42.59 22.03
CA GLU A 93 -13.05 -43.41 22.15
C GLU A 93 -11.75 -42.65 21.82
N VAL A 94 -11.88 -41.62 20.98
CA VAL A 94 -10.76 -40.77 20.56
C VAL A 94 -11.16 -39.29 20.73
N ARG A 95 -10.43 -38.59 21.57
CA ARG A 95 -10.67 -37.17 21.85
C ARG A 95 -9.69 -36.29 21.07
N LEU A 96 -10.20 -35.56 20.10
CA LEU A 96 -9.47 -34.39 19.57
C LEU A 96 -9.29 -33.37 20.70
N PRO A 97 -8.09 -32.75 20.83
CA PRO A 97 -7.86 -31.81 21.91
C PRO A 97 -8.90 -30.68 21.90
N ALA A 98 -9.54 -30.39 23.04
CA ALA A 98 -10.50 -29.29 23.21
C ALA A 98 -9.91 -27.89 22.91
N THR A 99 -8.60 -27.83 22.64
CA THR A 99 -7.87 -26.64 22.22
C THR A 99 -8.17 -26.20 20.79
N VAL A 100 -8.75 -27.07 19.93
CA VAL A 100 -9.15 -26.72 18.57
C VAL A 100 -10.35 -25.79 18.62
N ARG A 101 -10.09 -24.50 18.45
CA ARG A 101 -11.13 -23.47 18.49
C ARG A 101 -11.14 -22.67 17.16
N MET A 102 -12.34 -22.24 16.78
CA MET A 102 -12.47 -21.33 15.64
C MET A 102 -11.72 -20.02 15.90
N PRO A 103 -10.96 -19.54 14.90
CA PRO A 103 -10.40 -18.19 14.94
C PRO A 103 -11.46 -17.14 15.23
N ARG A 104 -11.12 -16.13 16.01
CA ARG A 104 -12.06 -15.02 16.32
C ARG A 104 -12.35 -14.22 15.06
N ALA A 105 -13.58 -13.74 14.92
CA ALA A 105 -14.06 -13.05 13.72
C ALA A 105 -13.24 -11.79 13.29
N LYS A 106 -12.52 -11.18 14.23
CA LYS A 106 -11.68 -9.98 13.97
C LYS A 106 -10.19 -10.25 14.20
N ILE A 107 -9.72 -11.40 13.79
CA ILE A 107 -8.32 -11.76 13.93
C ILE A 107 -7.50 -11.18 12.75
N GLY A 108 -6.28 -10.72 13.02
CA GLY A 108 -5.33 -10.34 11.96
C GLY A 108 -4.90 -11.55 11.12
N ILE A 109 -4.61 -11.33 9.83
CA ILE A 109 -4.29 -12.42 8.88
C ILE A 109 -3.10 -13.25 9.35
N THR A 110 -2.04 -12.63 9.88
CA THR A 110 -0.85 -13.34 10.39
C THR A 110 -1.23 -14.32 11.50
N ARG A 111 -2.06 -13.90 12.43
CA ARG A 111 -2.51 -14.76 13.51
C ARG A 111 -3.48 -15.84 13.01
N LEU A 112 -4.33 -15.53 12.01
CA LEU A 112 -5.17 -16.53 11.37
C LEU A 112 -4.32 -17.65 10.74
N LEU A 113 -3.22 -17.31 10.06
CA LEU A 113 -2.30 -18.29 9.48
C LEU A 113 -1.67 -19.17 10.57
N GLN A 114 -1.21 -18.58 11.69
CA GLN A 114 -0.67 -19.32 12.82
C GLN A 114 -1.71 -20.28 13.45
N GLU A 115 -2.94 -19.80 13.63
CA GLU A 115 -4.03 -20.64 14.16
C GLU A 115 -4.41 -21.74 13.15
N CYS A 116 -4.36 -21.47 11.83
CA CYS A 116 -4.55 -22.45 10.78
C CYS A 116 -3.48 -23.55 10.82
N ASP A 117 -2.20 -23.16 10.91
CA ASP A 117 -1.08 -24.10 11.02
C ASP A 117 -1.25 -24.98 12.26
N SER A 118 -1.61 -24.40 13.40
CA SER A 118 -1.86 -25.15 14.63
C SER A 118 -3.04 -26.14 14.48
N ILE A 119 -4.12 -25.75 13.83
CA ILE A 119 -5.27 -26.63 13.58
C ILE A 119 -4.88 -27.80 12.66
N ILE A 120 -4.10 -27.55 11.61
CA ILE A 120 -3.61 -28.58 10.67
C ILE A 120 -2.74 -29.59 11.42
N GLU A 121 -1.78 -29.13 12.23
CA GLU A 121 -0.89 -30.00 12.99
C GLU A 121 -1.64 -30.84 14.02
N ILE A 122 -2.62 -30.26 14.72
CA ILE A 122 -3.45 -30.99 15.68
C ILE A 122 -4.37 -32.00 14.97
N ALA A 123 -4.87 -31.69 13.78
CA ALA A 123 -5.78 -32.58 13.04
C ALA A 123 -5.05 -33.73 12.34
N ARG A 124 -3.77 -33.59 12.01
CA ARG A 124 -2.98 -34.59 11.28
C ARG A 124 -3.01 -36.00 11.87
N PRO A 125 -2.80 -36.21 13.17
CA PRO A 125 -2.87 -37.57 13.79
C PRO A 125 -4.26 -38.21 13.70
N PHE A 126 -5.30 -37.41 13.51
CA PHE A 126 -6.70 -37.83 13.48
C PHE A 126 -7.29 -37.88 12.08
N GLU A 127 -6.46 -37.72 11.02
CA GLU A 127 -6.90 -37.62 9.63
C GLU A 127 -7.79 -38.81 9.24
N ALA A 128 -7.40 -40.03 9.51
CA ALA A 128 -8.18 -41.22 9.18
C ALA A 128 -9.57 -41.22 9.86
N ILE A 129 -9.67 -40.76 11.09
CA ILE A 129 -10.92 -40.69 11.84
C ILE A 129 -11.83 -39.60 11.25
N LEU A 130 -11.26 -38.40 10.95
CA LEU A 130 -12.00 -37.31 10.38
C LEU A 130 -12.52 -37.62 8.97
N VAL A 131 -11.79 -38.44 8.20
CA VAL A 131 -12.23 -38.93 6.90
C VAL A 131 -13.36 -39.97 7.07
N ALA A 132 -13.27 -40.87 8.03
CA ALA A 132 -14.33 -41.84 8.34
C ALA A 132 -15.65 -41.13 8.76
N GLU A 133 -15.53 -39.98 9.41
CA GLU A 133 -16.67 -39.12 9.81
C GLU A 133 -17.21 -38.25 8.67
N GLY A 134 -16.67 -38.36 7.46
CA GLY A 134 -17.21 -37.74 6.22
C GLY A 134 -16.45 -36.53 5.72
N LEU A 135 -15.26 -36.21 6.22
CA LEU A 135 -14.40 -35.25 5.56
C LEU A 135 -13.75 -35.85 4.32
N PRO A 136 -13.48 -35.04 3.26
CA PRO A 136 -12.76 -35.52 2.09
C PRO A 136 -11.38 -36.10 2.45
N ALA A 137 -10.95 -37.15 1.74
CA ALA A 137 -9.65 -37.79 2.02
C ALA A 137 -8.44 -36.84 1.92
N ASP A 138 -8.59 -35.75 1.17
CA ASP A 138 -7.54 -34.75 0.94
C ASP A 138 -7.77 -33.43 1.70
N PHE A 139 -8.65 -33.40 2.71
CA PHE A 139 -9.08 -32.17 3.38
C PHE A 139 -7.91 -31.38 4.00
N LEU A 140 -6.89 -32.05 4.56
CA LEU A 140 -5.69 -31.39 5.09
C LEU A 140 -4.84 -30.79 3.97
N ALA A 141 -4.69 -31.50 2.85
CA ALA A 141 -3.99 -30.97 1.68
C ALA A 141 -4.72 -29.75 1.10
N GLN A 142 -6.04 -29.80 1.02
CA GLN A 142 -6.86 -28.64 0.59
C GLN A 142 -6.75 -27.46 1.55
N CYS A 143 -6.75 -27.71 2.85
CA CYS A 143 -6.57 -26.66 3.87
C CYS A 143 -5.19 -26.02 3.75
N THR A 144 -4.13 -26.82 3.62
CA THR A 144 -2.76 -26.35 3.40
C THR A 144 -2.65 -25.53 2.11
N ALA A 145 -3.22 -26.00 1.01
CA ALA A 145 -3.23 -25.28 -0.27
C ALA A 145 -3.96 -23.92 -0.17
N ALA A 146 -5.08 -23.86 0.56
CA ALA A 146 -5.82 -22.63 0.79
C ALA A 146 -5.03 -21.63 1.67
N ARG A 147 -4.35 -22.13 2.69
CA ARG A 147 -3.43 -21.34 3.53
C ARG A 147 -2.28 -20.78 2.71
N ASP A 148 -1.64 -21.60 1.86
CA ASP A 148 -0.54 -21.17 1.00
C ASP A 148 -0.96 -20.18 -0.08
N ALA A 149 -2.18 -20.31 -0.61
CA ALA A 149 -2.76 -19.31 -1.50
C ALA A 149 -2.90 -17.94 -0.81
N LEU A 150 -3.30 -17.92 0.45
CA LEU A 150 -3.38 -16.68 1.24
C LEU A 150 -1.99 -16.09 1.48
N VAL A 151 -0.97 -16.90 1.81
CA VAL A 151 0.42 -16.44 1.98
C VAL A 151 0.96 -15.84 0.68
N ARG A 152 0.74 -16.49 -0.47
CA ARG A 152 1.15 -15.94 -1.78
C ARG A 152 0.50 -14.58 -2.05
N SER A 153 -0.80 -14.48 -1.83
CA SER A 153 -1.54 -13.22 -2.01
C SER A 153 -1.00 -12.08 -1.11
N LEU A 154 -0.56 -12.36 0.12
CA LEU A 154 0.10 -11.38 0.98
C LEU A 154 1.43 -10.90 0.38
N SER A 155 2.24 -11.81 -0.15
CA SER A 155 3.50 -11.49 -0.82
C SER A 155 3.26 -10.64 -2.07
N ASP A 156 2.31 -11.03 -2.92
CA ASP A 156 1.96 -10.30 -4.14
C ASP A 156 1.52 -8.86 -3.82
N ARG A 157 0.69 -8.70 -2.79
CA ARG A 157 0.29 -7.38 -2.33
C ARG A 157 1.48 -6.55 -1.84
N ALA A 158 2.43 -7.14 -1.11
CA ALA A 158 3.64 -6.44 -0.65
C ALA A 158 4.46 -5.94 -1.85
N HIS A 159 4.64 -6.77 -2.89
CA HIS A 159 5.31 -6.38 -4.13
C HIS A 159 4.59 -5.23 -4.86
N LEU A 160 3.26 -5.27 -4.94
CA LEU A 160 2.48 -4.19 -5.55
C LEU A 160 2.64 -2.86 -4.79
N VAL A 161 2.66 -2.89 -3.45
CA VAL A 161 2.88 -1.71 -2.62
C VAL A 161 4.28 -1.14 -2.83
N LEU A 162 5.32 -1.98 -2.85
CA LEU A 162 6.70 -1.56 -3.11
C LEU A 162 6.84 -0.96 -4.52
N SER A 163 6.25 -1.58 -5.54
CA SER A 163 6.23 -1.06 -6.91
C SER A 163 5.56 0.32 -6.99
N HIS A 164 4.43 0.49 -6.30
CA HIS A 164 3.73 1.78 -6.22
C HIS A 164 4.58 2.88 -5.55
N ILE A 165 5.28 2.55 -4.47
CA ILE A 165 6.20 3.47 -3.77
C ILE A 165 7.35 3.85 -4.70
N GLY A 166 7.97 2.87 -5.37
CA GLY A 166 9.06 3.09 -6.32
C GLY A 166 8.62 3.96 -7.49
N ALA A 167 7.45 3.71 -8.08
CA ALA A 167 6.90 4.53 -9.15
C ALA A 167 6.65 5.98 -8.72
N ARG A 168 6.20 6.20 -7.47
CA ARG A 168 6.03 7.54 -6.92
C ARG A 168 7.35 8.29 -6.77
N ALA A 169 8.37 7.63 -6.22
CA ALA A 169 9.71 8.21 -6.10
C ALA A 169 10.32 8.51 -7.47
N GLY A 170 10.15 7.59 -8.45
CA GLY A 170 10.55 7.79 -9.83
C GLY A 170 9.89 9.02 -10.47
N LEU A 171 8.58 9.21 -10.29
CA LEU A 171 7.88 10.40 -10.75
C LEU A 171 8.49 11.70 -10.22
N GLU A 172 8.83 11.76 -8.94
CA GLU A 172 9.40 12.96 -8.33
C GLU A 172 10.82 13.24 -8.86
N LEU A 173 11.61 12.19 -9.06
CA LEU A 173 12.95 12.29 -9.63
C LEU A 173 12.90 12.81 -11.09
N GLU A 174 12.07 12.21 -11.93
CA GLU A 174 11.95 12.61 -13.33
C GLU A 174 11.35 14.02 -13.49
N LEU A 175 10.45 14.45 -12.61
CA LEU A 175 9.97 15.84 -12.57
C LEU A 175 11.10 16.84 -12.27
N ARG A 176 12.04 16.50 -11.38
CA ARG A 176 13.23 17.32 -11.10
C ARG A 176 14.15 17.39 -12.33
N ARG A 177 14.42 16.24 -12.96
CA ARG A 177 15.24 16.14 -14.18
C ARG A 177 14.65 16.97 -15.32
N ALA A 178 13.34 16.83 -15.56
CA ALA A 178 12.65 17.62 -16.57
C ALA A 178 12.74 19.13 -16.31
N ARG A 179 12.58 19.58 -15.06
CA ARG A 179 12.75 21.00 -14.70
C ARG A 179 14.17 21.51 -14.96
N LEU A 180 15.18 20.73 -14.63
CA LEU A 180 16.57 21.10 -14.92
C LEU A 180 16.83 21.18 -16.42
N ALA A 181 16.28 20.26 -17.21
CA ALA A 181 16.35 20.34 -18.68
C ALA A 181 15.66 21.61 -19.20
N VAL A 182 14.45 21.93 -18.70
CA VAL A 182 13.74 23.17 -19.08
C VAL A 182 14.51 24.42 -18.70
N MET A 183 15.18 24.47 -17.54
CA MET A 183 16.04 25.61 -17.18
C MET A 183 17.18 25.81 -18.15
N ARG A 184 17.85 24.73 -18.60
CA ARG A 184 18.90 24.79 -19.60
C ARG A 184 18.36 25.27 -20.97
N ILE A 185 17.21 24.74 -21.38
CA ILE A 185 16.54 25.14 -22.61
C ILE A 185 16.13 26.62 -22.53
N ASP A 186 15.61 27.09 -21.40
CA ASP A 186 15.22 28.49 -21.20
C ASP A 186 16.38 29.47 -21.44
N ALA A 187 17.55 29.12 -20.89
CA ALA A 187 18.75 29.94 -21.11
C ALA A 187 19.17 29.98 -22.59
N LEU A 188 19.12 28.82 -23.26
CA LEU A 188 19.52 28.71 -24.68
C LEU A 188 18.52 29.41 -25.59
N VAL A 189 17.20 29.25 -25.37
CA VAL A 189 16.15 29.95 -26.16
C VAL A 189 16.26 31.43 -26.02
N ARG A 190 16.45 31.99 -24.82
CA ARG A 190 16.61 33.43 -24.61
C ARG A 190 17.86 33.97 -25.29
N ALA A 191 18.97 33.24 -25.25
CA ALA A 191 20.20 33.68 -25.92
C ALA A 191 20.10 33.64 -27.44
N SER A 192 19.36 32.66 -28.00
CA SER A 192 19.29 32.46 -29.46
C SER A 192 18.20 33.29 -30.14
N PHE A 193 17.13 33.67 -29.44
CA PHE A 193 15.98 34.41 -29.95
C PHE A 193 15.81 35.78 -29.26
N ASP A 194 16.91 36.38 -28.80
CA ASP A 194 16.87 37.67 -28.09
C ASP A 194 16.17 38.77 -28.87
N ALA A 195 16.36 38.79 -30.19
CA ALA A 195 15.76 39.77 -31.09
C ALA A 195 14.33 39.38 -31.59
N ASP A 196 13.83 38.16 -31.30
CA ASP A 196 12.53 37.70 -31.79
C ASP A 196 11.51 37.62 -30.63
N GLU A 197 10.82 38.75 -30.42
CA GLU A 197 9.83 38.85 -29.34
C GLU A 197 8.62 37.90 -29.56
N ALA A 198 8.26 37.54 -30.79
CA ALA A 198 7.18 36.62 -31.08
C ALA A 198 7.51 35.20 -30.62
N VAL A 199 8.72 34.72 -30.92
CA VAL A 199 9.21 33.42 -30.47
C VAL A 199 9.37 33.39 -28.95
N LEU A 200 9.87 34.47 -28.34
CA LEU A 200 9.96 34.57 -26.88
C LEU A 200 8.58 34.59 -26.20
N ALA A 201 7.58 35.21 -26.78
CA ALA A 201 6.21 35.18 -26.27
C ALA A 201 5.60 33.78 -26.35
N ALA A 202 5.77 33.07 -27.47
CA ALA A 202 5.38 31.68 -27.64
C ALA A 202 6.09 30.74 -26.62
N TRP A 203 7.40 30.95 -26.39
CA TRP A 203 8.16 30.27 -25.38
C TRP A 203 7.63 30.47 -23.95
N ARG A 204 7.34 31.74 -23.58
CA ARG A 204 6.73 32.07 -22.27
C ARG A 204 5.38 31.34 -22.09
N SER A 205 4.57 31.29 -23.17
CA SER A 205 3.30 30.57 -23.18
C SER A 205 3.47 29.05 -23.01
N ALA A 206 4.40 28.44 -23.74
CA ALA A 206 4.69 26.98 -23.63
C ALA A 206 5.09 26.57 -22.22
N LYS A 207 5.84 27.39 -21.49
CA LYS A 207 6.27 27.15 -20.13
C LYS A 207 5.17 27.30 -19.08
N ARG A 208 4.08 27.97 -19.35
CA ARG A 208 3.03 28.19 -18.37
C ARG A 208 2.39 26.88 -17.96
N VAL A 209 2.36 26.63 -16.66
CA VAL A 209 1.59 25.52 -16.10
C VAL A 209 0.15 25.99 -15.97
N HIS A 210 -0.71 25.58 -16.91
CA HIS A 210 -2.13 25.92 -16.83
C HIS A 210 -2.78 25.15 -15.69
N LEU A 211 -3.41 25.87 -14.77
CA LEU A 211 -4.28 25.28 -13.76
C LEU A 211 -5.55 24.79 -14.48
N LEU A 212 -5.87 23.52 -14.35
CA LEU A 212 -7.13 23.00 -14.89
C LEU A 212 -8.30 23.76 -14.26
N PRO A 213 -9.32 24.16 -15.04
CA PRO A 213 -10.54 24.73 -14.49
C PRO A 213 -11.12 23.78 -13.42
N GLY A 214 -11.48 24.31 -12.26
CA GLY A 214 -11.97 23.52 -11.12
C GLY A 214 -10.97 23.24 -10.01
N ALA A 215 -9.66 23.50 -10.18
CA ALA A 215 -8.70 23.41 -9.08
C ALA A 215 -8.74 24.66 -8.15
N ALA A 216 -9.25 25.78 -8.67
CA ALA A 216 -9.41 27.02 -7.92
C ALA A 216 -10.67 27.01 -7.02
N ASP A 217 -11.78 26.40 -7.49
CA ASP A 217 -13.05 26.36 -6.76
C ASP A 217 -13.00 25.52 -5.48
N ARG A 218 -12.10 24.54 -5.39
CA ARG A 218 -11.97 23.74 -4.17
C ARG A 218 -11.23 24.44 -3.04
N ARG A 219 -10.60 25.59 -3.30
CA ARG A 219 -9.92 26.38 -2.25
C ARG A 219 -10.80 27.52 -1.73
N SER A 220 -11.78 27.97 -2.48
CA SER A 220 -12.72 29.02 -2.06
C SER A 220 -13.99 28.49 -1.38
N GLY A 221 -14.28 27.17 -1.48
CA GLY A 221 -15.42 26.54 -0.83
C GLY A 221 -15.16 26.07 0.62
N GLY A 222 -14.00 26.35 1.20
CA GLY A 222 -13.62 25.93 2.56
C GLY A 222 -14.03 26.90 3.67
N GLY A 223 -15.08 27.67 3.49
CA GLY A 223 -15.58 28.65 4.44
C GLY A 223 -16.92 28.31 5.10
N ALA A 224 -17.45 27.11 4.96
CA ALA A 224 -18.50 26.65 5.84
C ALA A 224 -17.84 26.07 7.11
N ARG A 225 -17.69 26.91 8.12
CA ARG A 225 -17.43 26.49 9.50
C ARG A 225 -18.49 25.44 9.83
N PRO A 226 -18.12 24.24 10.29
CA PRO A 226 -19.12 23.38 10.91
C PRO A 226 -19.64 24.15 12.13
N GLU A 227 -20.94 24.33 12.16
CA GLU A 227 -21.69 24.82 13.30
C GLU A 227 -21.19 24.07 14.54
N GLU A 228 -20.64 24.80 15.49
CA GLU A 228 -20.27 24.31 16.80
C GLU A 228 -21.53 23.70 17.42
N LEU A 229 -21.65 22.38 17.34
CA LEU A 229 -22.51 21.63 18.21
C LEU A 229 -21.98 21.82 19.62
N SER A 230 -22.72 22.58 20.41
CA SER A 230 -22.49 22.79 21.84
C SER A 230 -22.22 21.46 22.53
N PRO A 231 -21.19 21.41 23.39
CA PRO A 231 -20.90 20.22 24.18
C PRO A 231 -21.76 20.20 25.45
N GLU A 232 -23.05 20.03 25.30
CA GLU A 232 -23.92 19.70 26.41
C GLU A 232 -24.56 18.36 26.14
N GLU A 233 -24.29 17.45 27.08
CA GLU A 233 -24.89 16.11 27.26
C GLU A 233 -24.00 14.91 26.90
N VAL A 234 -22.79 14.90 27.49
CA VAL A 234 -22.11 13.61 27.76
C VAL A 234 -22.42 13.23 29.20
N VAL A 235 -23.49 12.43 29.38
CA VAL A 235 -23.79 11.73 30.61
C VAL A 235 -22.56 10.90 31.02
N ARG A 236 -21.93 11.32 32.14
CA ARG A 236 -20.89 10.57 32.80
C ARG A 236 -21.48 9.32 33.46
N PRO A 237 -20.98 8.11 33.18
CA PRO A 237 -21.25 6.98 34.05
C PRO A 237 -20.50 7.17 35.35
N THR A 238 -21.21 7.28 36.45
CA THR A 238 -20.69 7.24 37.81
C THR A 238 -20.04 5.90 38.09
N VAL A 239 -18.71 5.92 38.35
CA VAL A 239 -17.97 4.78 38.89
C VAL A 239 -18.14 4.82 40.43
N PRO A 240 -18.60 3.74 41.10
CA PRO A 240 -18.59 3.70 42.55
C PRO A 240 -17.16 3.54 43.10
N SER A 241 -16.81 4.45 43.97
CA SER A 241 -15.63 4.39 44.84
C SER A 241 -15.79 3.26 45.87
N SER A 242 -14.82 2.36 45.90
CA SER A 242 -14.50 1.49 47.06
C SER A 242 -13.06 1.06 46.86
N GLY A 243 -12.17 1.31 47.66
CA GLY A 243 -11.86 0.99 49.00
C GLY A 243 -10.37 0.75 49.06
N GLU A 244 -9.74 1.48 49.82
CA GLU A 244 -8.36 1.49 50.34
C GLU A 244 -7.89 0.09 50.80
N ALA A 245 -6.72 -0.38 50.33
CA ALA A 245 -5.90 -1.30 51.13
C ALA A 245 -4.42 -1.20 50.68
N ALA A 246 -3.60 -0.94 51.69
CA ALA A 246 -2.17 -0.67 51.68
C ALA A 246 -1.27 -1.86 51.39
N GLY A 247 -0.14 -1.61 50.69
CA GLY A 247 1.22 -2.10 50.83
C GLY A 247 1.55 -3.59 50.60
N PRO A 248 2.80 -3.99 50.46
CA PRO A 248 4.02 -3.18 50.57
C PRO A 248 5.02 -3.35 49.38
N ALA A 249 6.03 -2.51 49.43
CA ALA A 249 7.21 -2.46 48.59
C ALA A 249 8.03 -3.75 48.55
N VAL A 250 8.57 -4.14 47.39
CA VAL A 250 9.76 -4.95 47.25
C VAL A 250 10.70 -4.31 46.23
N THR A 251 11.86 -4.05 46.72
CA THR A 251 13.11 -3.48 46.22
C THR A 251 13.79 -4.28 45.12
N SER A 252 14.57 -3.54 44.30
CA SER A 252 15.91 -3.85 43.74
C SER A 252 15.99 -4.94 42.66
N ALA A 253 16.68 -4.80 41.60
CA ALA A 253 17.81 -4.09 41.05
C ALA A 253 18.30 -4.81 39.78
N PRO A 254 19.37 -4.41 39.06
CA PRO A 254 19.41 -4.44 37.60
C PRO A 254 20.30 -5.57 37.05
N ALA A 255 20.12 -5.93 35.78
CA ALA A 255 21.12 -6.65 35.00
C ALA A 255 20.90 -6.27 33.52
N GLU A 256 21.75 -5.46 32.94
CA GLU A 256 22.91 -5.77 32.12
C GLU A 256 22.59 -6.63 30.88
N GLY A 257 22.97 -6.09 29.73
CA GLY A 257 23.58 -6.86 28.65
C GLY A 257 22.81 -6.96 27.34
N SER A 258 22.79 -5.89 26.52
CA SER A 258 22.60 -6.03 25.08
C SER A 258 23.94 -6.25 24.38
N PRO A 259 24.09 -7.17 23.45
CA PRO A 259 25.08 -7.05 22.38
C PRO A 259 24.42 -6.59 21.08
N ARG A 260 24.81 -5.40 20.64
CA ARG A 260 24.66 -4.94 19.27
C ARG A 260 25.55 -5.80 18.37
N LEU A 261 24.95 -6.51 17.42
CA LEU A 261 25.67 -7.10 16.30
C LEU A 261 25.47 -6.23 15.07
N TRP A 262 26.53 -5.50 14.74
CA TRP A 262 26.78 -4.90 13.45
C TRP A 262 27.18 -6.02 12.48
N LEU A 263 26.49 -6.19 11.39
CA LEU A 263 27.02 -6.86 10.20
C LEU A 263 27.16 -5.83 9.08
N ARG A 264 28.44 -5.52 8.84
CA ARG A 264 28.98 -4.88 7.65
C ARG A 264 29.36 -5.97 6.64
N ALA A 265 29.43 -5.55 5.37
CA ALA A 265 30.07 -6.17 4.19
C ALA A 265 29.15 -7.13 3.43
N ALA A 266 29.18 -7.17 2.13
CA ALA A 266 30.03 -6.58 1.09
C ALA A 266 29.13 -6.47 -0.17
#